data_62361480adc2c6b96e59780a659dff42
#
_entry.id   62361480adc2c6b96e59780a659dff42
#
_cell.length_a   1.000
_cell.length_b   1.000
_cell.length_c   1.000
_cell.angle_alpha   90.00
_cell.angle_beta   90.00
_cell.angle_gamma   90.00
#
_symmetry.space_group_name_H-M   'P 1'
#
loop_
_entity.id
_entity.type
_entity.pdbx_description
1 polymer ?
#
loop_
_entity_poly.entity_id
_entity_poly.type
_entity_poly.pdbx_seq_one_letter_code
_entity_poly.pdbx_strand_id
1 'polypeptide(L)'
;MYDTLIIYHDLIEGIVAAIEARDSYTASHSHRVSEMAQQLCSILQLEGAETIHIAAHLHDIGKIGVPDAILQKPSALSPEEWALMKDHAEIGYQILNKISGFEEVAKIVRHHHERWDGKGYPMGLSAEEIPIGSRVIALADSIDAMLSKRNYRMAMSFAQCKEEIQRNAGVMYDPKLVQAVMEHWVVVESLYPLNELQAYASRYSPQSNNIIG
;
A
#
# COMPACT_ATOMS: atom_id res chain seq x y z
N MET A 1 -17.42 29.61 0.13
CA MET A 1 -17.63 28.49 -0.80
C MET A 1 -16.53 27.49 -0.48
N TYR A 2 -16.82 26.38 0.17
CA TYR A 2 -15.83 25.32 0.36
C TYR A 2 -15.45 24.82 -1.03
N ASP A 3 -14.14 24.72 -1.26
CA ASP A 3 -13.63 24.24 -2.55
C ASP A 3 -14.12 22.80 -2.74
N THR A 4 -14.76 22.50 -3.85
CA THR A 4 -15.36 21.18 -4.15
C THR A 4 -14.29 20.08 -4.06
N LEU A 5 -13.04 20.38 -4.40
CA LEU A 5 -11.89 19.48 -4.28
C LEU A 5 -11.62 19.06 -2.82
N ILE A 6 -11.72 20.00 -1.86
CA ILE A 6 -11.51 19.70 -0.43
C ILE A 6 -12.60 18.75 0.06
N ILE A 7 -13.85 18.98 -0.34
CA ILE A 7 -14.99 18.12 0.06
C ILE A 7 -14.82 16.70 -0.48
N TYR A 8 -14.33 16.53 -1.71
CA TYR A 8 -14.06 15.20 -2.28
C TYR A 8 -12.94 14.49 -1.54
N HIS A 9 -11.86 15.18 -1.22
CA HIS A 9 -10.75 14.59 -0.46
C HIS A 9 -11.21 14.16 0.94
N ASP A 10 -11.91 15.02 1.67
CA ASP A 10 -12.45 14.70 3.01
C ASP A 10 -13.42 13.50 2.98
N LEU A 11 -14.23 13.38 1.92
CA LEU A 11 -15.10 12.23 1.73
C LEU A 11 -14.32 10.93 1.51
N ILE A 12 -13.28 10.97 0.69
CA ILE A 12 -12.39 9.83 0.45
C ILE A 12 -11.72 9.41 1.75
N GLU A 13 -11.16 10.35 2.52
CA GLU A 13 -10.57 10.09 3.83
C GLU A 13 -11.58 9.46 4.80
N GLY A 14 -12.82 9.93 4.82
CA GLY A 14 -13.89 9.33 5.63
C GLY A 14 -14.21 7.89 5.23
N ILE A 15 -14.22 7.58 3.94
CA ILE A 15 -14.43 6.21 3.44
C ILE A 15 -13.24 5.32 3.82
N VAL A 16 -12.02 5.79 3.65
CA VAL A 16 -10.78 5.09 4.03
C VAL A 16 -10.80 4.80 5.52
N ALA A 17 -11.08 5.80 6.36
CA ALA A 17 -11.16 5.62 7.81
C ALA A 17 -12.20 4.57 8.24
N ALA A 18 -13.34 4.47 7.52
CA ALA A 18 -14.36 3.46 7.79
C ALA A 18 -13.87 2.03 7.46
N ILE A 19 -13.05 1.87 6.43
CA ILE A 19 -12.45 0.58 6.06
C ILE A 19 -11.34 0.22 7.04
N GLU A 20 -10.47 1.17 7.36
CA GLU A 20 -9.38 1.03 8.30
C GLU A 20 -9.87 0.70 9.73
N ALA A 21 -11.06 1.15 10.11
CA ALA A 21 -11.68 0.79 11.40
C ALA A 21 -12.01 -0.71 11.51
N ARG A 22 -12.18 -1.43 10.38
CA ARG A 22 -12.35 -2.88 10.36
C ARG A 22 -11.04 -3.65 10.35
N ASP A 23 -10.00 -3.05 9.78
CA ASP A 23 -8.66 -3.62 9.69
C ASP A 23 -7.72 -2.81 10.58
N SER A 24 -7.53 -3.24 11.81
CA SER A 24 -6.76 -2.53 12.85
C SER A 24 -5.29 -2.24 12.49
N TYR A 25 -4.85 -2.69 11.32
CA TYR A 25 -3.49 -2.52 10.78
C TYR A 25 -3.31 -1.29 9.92
N THR A 26 -4.40 -0.73 9.42
CA THR A 26 -4.35 0.21 8.30
C THR A 26 -4.39 1.66 8.72
N ALA A 27 -4.46 1.96 10.05
CA ALA A 27 -4.44 3.35 10.50
C ALA A 27 -3.25 4.10 9.89
N SER A 28 -3.55 5.09 9.04
CA SER A 28 -2.61 5.90 8.26
C SER A 28 -1.82 5.15 7.16
N HIS A 29 -2.08 3.85 6.91
CA HIS A 29 -1.45 3.11 5.81
C HIS A 29 -1.80 3.71 4.46
N SER A 30 -3.10 3.80 4.17
CA SER A 30 -3.60 4.34 2.90
C SER A 30 -3.10 5.75 2.65
N HIS A 31 -2.99 6.58 3.70
CA HIS A 31 -2.41 7.92 3.61
C HIS A 31 -0.93 7.86 3.22
N ARG A 32 -0.08 7.07 3.90
CA ARG A 32 1.35 6.96 3.54
C ARG A 32 1.57 6.38 2.16
N VAL A 33 0.76 5.40 1.73
CA VAL A 33 0.82 4.85 0.37
C VAL A 33 0.46 5.91 -0.67
N SER A 34 -0.58 6.72 -0.43
CA SER A 34 -0.99 7.79 -1.35
C SER A 34 0.04 8.91 -1.44
N GLU A 35 0.62 9.34 -0.32
CA GLU A 35 1.70 10.32 -0.29
C GLU A 35 2.93 9.83 -1.04
N MET A 36 3.34 8.58 -0.81
CA MET A 36 4.46 7.97 -1.53
C MET A 36 4.19 7.88 -3.04
N ALA A 37 2.98 7.47 -3.42
CA ALA A 37 2.57 7.41 -4.83
C ALA A 37 2.62 8.80 -5.48
N GLN A 38 2.15 9.84 -4.79
CA GLN A 38 2.20 11.21 -5.28
C GLN A 38 3.64 11.71 -5.49
N GLN A 39 4.53 11.44 -4.53
CA GLN A 39 5.95 11.79 -4.65
C GLN A 39 6.61 11.08 -5.83
N LEU A 40 6.34 9.78 -6.03
CA LEU A 40 6.85 9.03 -7.17
C LEU A 40 6.33 9.58 -8.50
N CYS A 41 5.05 9.94 -8.58
CA CYS A 41 4.47 10.59 -9.75
C CYS A 41 5.16 11.91 -10.06
N SER A 42 5.47 12.71 -9.04
CA SER A 42 6.18 13.98 -9.17
C SER A 42 7.61 13.80 -9.69
N ILE A 43 8.38 12.87 -9.10
CA ILE A 43 9.75 12.55 -9.48
C ILE A 43 9.82 12.10 -10.95
N LEU A 44 8.90 11.25 -11.35
CA LEU A 44 8.84 10.65 -12.68
C LEU A 44 8.03 11.48 -13.69
N GLN A 45 7.47 12.62 -13.26
CA GLN A 45 6.62 13.50 -14.07
C GLN A 45 5.48 12.73 -14.77
N LEU A 46 4.83 11.82 -14.04
CA LEU A 46 3.77 10.98 -14.58
C LEU A 46 2.49 11.83 -14.79
N GLU A 47 1.86 11.62 -15.93
CA GLU A 47 0.51 12.15 -16.17
C GLU A 47 -0.51 11.45 -15.28
N GLY A 48 -1.59 12.16 -14.91
CA GLY A 48 -2.65 11.58 -14.09
C GLY A 48 -2.27 11.35 -12.61
N ALA A 49 -1.29 12.08 -12.07
CA ALA A 49 -0.83 11.96 -10.69
C ALA A 49 -1.97 12.05 -9.66
N GLU A 50 -2.97 12.93 -9.88
CA GLU A 50 -4.15 13.06 -9.02
C GLU A 50 -4.99 11.76 -9.02
N THR A 51 -5.21 11.17 -10.20
CA THR A 51 -5.94 9.90 -10.33
C THR A 51 -5.21 8.77 -9.62
N ILE A 52 -3.88 8.73 -9.72
CA ILE A 52 -3.04 7.73 -9.02
C ILE A 52 -3.09 7.95 -7.51
N HIS A 53 -3.05 9.19 -7.05
CA HIS A 53 -3.17 9.55 -5.63
C HIS A 53 -4.51 9.09 -5.04
N ILE A 54 -5.62 9.38 -5.72
CA ILE A 54 -6.96 8.92 -5.31
C ILE A 54 -7.02 7.38 -5.30
N ALA A 55 -6.49 6.73 -6.34
CA ALA A 55 -6.46 5.27 -6.40
C ALA A 55 -5.64 4.67 -5.26
N ALA A 56 -4.55 5.30 -4.87
CA ALA A 56 -3.71 4.87 -3.74
C ALA A 56 -4.43 4.97 -2.40
N HIS A 57 -5.23 6.04 -2.17
CA HIS A 57 -6.10 6.11 -0.99
C HIS A 57 -7.13 4.99 -0.95
N LEU A 58 -7.69 4.61 -2.10
CA LEU A 58 -8.80 3.68 -2.22
C LEU A 58 -8.39 2.26 -2.62
N HIS A 59 -7.08 1.95 -2.70
CA HIS A 59 -6.61 0.66 -3.24
C HIS A 59 -7.20 -0.55 -2.51
N ASP A 60 -7.41 -0.42 -1.21
CA ASP A 60 -7.93 -1.45 -0.32
C ASP A 60 -9.45 -1.38 -0.07
N ILE A 61 -10.20 -0.51 -0.77
CA ILE A 61 -11.65 -0.33 -0.54
C ILE A 61 -12.43 -1.63 -0.63
N GLY A 62 -11.99 -2.55 -1.48
CA GLY A 62 -12.64 -3.85 -1.65
C GLY A 62 -12.54 -4.78 -0.45
N LYS A 63 -11.68 -4.50 0.53
CA LYS A 63 -11.64 -5.22 1.81
C LYS A 63 -12.97 -5.17 2.56
N ILE A 64 -13.84 -4.23 2.23
CA ILE A 64 -15.22 -4.19 2.76
C ILE A 64 -16.00 -5.48 2.46
N GLY A 65 -15.68 -6.16 1.37
CA GLY A 65 -16.31 -7.42 0.96
C GLY A 65 -15.63 -8.68 1.51
N VAL A 66 -14.48 -8.55 2.18
CA VAL A 66 -13.77 -9.69 2.78
C VAL A 66 -14.38 -10.02 4.15
N PRO A 67 -14.69 -11.31 4.45
CA PRO A 67 -15.21 -11.71 5.75
C PRO A 67 -14.24 -11.37 6.90
N ASP A 68 -14.76 -10.89 8.04
CA ASP A 68 -13.95 -10.52 9.22
C ASP A 68 -13.10 -11.69 9.74
N ALA A 69 -13.61 -12.91 9.66
CA ALA A 69 -12.88 -14.12 10.06
C ALA A 69 -11.59 -14.36 9.25
N ILE A 70 -11.51 -13.80 8.02
CA ILE A 70 -10.34 -13.86 7.15
C ILE A 70 -9.49 -12.60 7.36
N LEU A 71 -10.12 -11.43 7.32
CA LEU A 71 -9.44 -10.14 7.43
C LEU A 71 -8.66 -10.00 8.75
N GLN A 72 -9.24 -10.46 9.86
CA GLN A 72 -8.68 -10.33 11.20
C GLN A 72 -8.00 -11.61 11.71
N LYS A 73 -7.79 -12.62 10.84
CA LYS A 73 -7.21 -13.90 11.24
C LYS A 73 -5.79 -13.72 11.79
N PRO A 74 -5.50 -14.19 13.03
CA PRO A 74 -4.18 -13.99 13.64
C PRO A 74 -3.10 -14.98 13.14
N SER A 75 -3.47 -15.92 12.29
CA SER A 75 -2.58 -16.93 11.71
C SER A 75 -2.54 -16.83 10.19
N ALA A 76 -1.63 -17.55 9.54
CA ALA A 76 -1.58 -17.63 8.09
C ALA A 76 -2.92 -18.09 7.50
N LEU A 77 -3.30 -17.50 6.36
CA LEU A 77 -4.49 -17.90 5.61
C LEU A 77 -4.27 -19.23 4.90
N SER A 78 -5.31 -20.07 4.82
CA SER A 78 -5.31 -21.22 3.93
C SER A 78 -5.34 -20.78 2.45
N PRO A 79 -5.05 -21.68 1.50
CA PRO A 79 -5.17 -21.33 0.07
C PRO A 79 -6.57 -20.83 -0.32
N GLU A 80 -7.64 -21.38 0.27
CA GLU A 80 -9.04 -20.98 0.02
C GLU A 80 -9.33 -19.60 0.62
N GLU A 81 -8.89 -19.36 1.86
CA GLU A 81 -9.01 -18.06 2.51
C GLU A 81 -8.19 -16.99 1.77
N TRP A 82 -6.99 -17.37 1.29
CA TRP A 82 -6.16 -16.46 0.48
C TRP A 82 -6.83 -16.12 -0.86
N ALA A 83 -7.55 -17.04 -1.48
CA ALA A 83 -8.34 -16.75 -2.66
C ALA A 83 -9.40 -15.68 -2.38
N LEU A 84 -10.15 -15.82 -1.28
CA LEU A 84 -11.14 -14.82 -0.85
C LEU A 84 -10.50 -13.46 -0.48
N MET A 85 -9.31 -13.47 0.13
CA MET A 85 -8.59 -12.24 0.41
C MET A 85 -8.22 -11.52 -0.89
N LYS A 86 -7.78 -12.22 -1.93
CA LYS A 86 -7.41 -11.62 -3.23
C LYS A 86 -8.59 -10.98 -3.96
N ASP A 87 -9.81 -11.39 -3.66
CA ASP A 87 -11.00 -10.84 -4.29
C ASP A 87 -11.22 -9.34 -3.98
N HIS A 88 -10.55 -8.78 -2.95
CA HIS A 88 -10.69 -7.34 -2.65
C HIS A 88 -10.31 -6.45 -3.84
N ALA A 89 -9.35 -6.83 -4.66
CA ALA A 89 -8.95 -6.07 -5.83
C ALA A 89 -10.10 -5.96 -6.86
N GLU A 90 -10.78 -7.08 -7.11
CA GLU A 90 -11.96 -7.12 -8.00
C GLU A 90 -13.18 -6.43 -7.38
N ILE A 91 -13.42 -6.64 -6.08
CA ILE A 91 -14.51 -5.97 -5.35
C ILE A 91 -14.31 -4.45 -5.37
N GLY A 92 -13.07 -3.99 -5.12
CA GLY A 92 -12.70 -2.57 -5.20
C GLY A 92 -13.00 -1.98 -6.57
N TYR A 93 -12.59 -2.69 -7.64
CA TYR A 93 -12.95 -2.32 -9.01
C TYR A 93 -14.46 -2.17 -9.20
N GLN A 94 -15.23 -3.18 -8.78
CA GLN A 94 -16.68 -3.18 -8.94
C GLN A 94 -17.38 -2.03 -8.19
N ILE A 95 -16.87 -1.65 -7.04
CA ILE A 95 -17.38 -0.51 -6.25
C ILE A 95 -17.07 0.80 -6.98
N LEU A 96 -15.81 1.03 -7.31
CA LEU A 96 -15.35 2.30 -7.86
C LEU A 96 -15.84 2.55 -9.30
N ASN A 97 -15.95 1.51 -10.10
CA ASN A 97 -16.44 1.59 -11.48
C ASN A 97 -17.92 1.99 -11.60
N LYS A 98 -18.66 2.05 -10.47
CA LYS A 98 -20.04 2.59 -10.43
C LYS A 98 -20.08 4.11 -10.30
N ILE A 99 -18.95 4.74 -9.99
CA ILE A 99 -18.84 6.18 -9.79
C ILE A 99 -18.40 6.80 -11.12
N SER A 100 -19.23 7.67 -11.68
CA SER A 100 -18.91 8.37 -12.93
C SER A 100 -17.61 9.17 -12.78
N GLY A 101 -16.68 8.99 -13.71
CA GLY A 101 -15.36 9.62 -13.68
C GLY A 101 -14.28 8.87 -12.88
N PHE A 102 -14.62 7.70 -12.30
CA PHE A 102 -13.67 6.86 -11.54
C PHE A 102 -13.22 5.63 -12.31
N GLU A 103 -13.50 5.53 -13.60
CA GLU A 103 -13.19 4.37 -14.43
C GLU A 103 -11.68 4.04 -14.39
N GLU A 104 -10.83 5.07 -14.46
CA GLU A 104 -9.37 4.87 -14.40
C GLU A 104 -8.89 4.58 -12.97
N VAL A 105 -9.47 5.23 -11.94
CA VAL A 105 -9.22 4.90 -10.53
C VAL A 105 -9.55 3.43 -10.27
N ALA A 106 -10.73 2.98 -10.69
CA ALA A 106 -11.17 1.60 -10.53
C ALA A 106 -10.21 0.61 -11.19
N LYS A 107 -9.78 0.91 -12.43
CA LYS A 107 -8.83 0.08 -13.18
C LYS A 107 -7.46 0.00 -12.47
N ILE A 108 -6.95 1.11 -11.95
CA ILE A 108 -5.71 1.14 -11.17
C ILE A 108 -5.85 0.27 -9.92
N VAL A 109 -6.95 0.43 -9.16
CA VAL A 109 -7.25 -0.34 -7.95
C VAL A 109 -7.35 -1.84 -8.25
N ARG A 110 -7.98 -2.24 -9.37
CA ARG A 110 -8.08 -3.64 -9.75
C ARG A 110 -6.73 -4.34 -9.87
N HIS A 111 -5.71 -3.63 -10.38
CA HIS A 111 -4.44 -4.23 -10.78
C HIS A 111 -3.27 -3.92 -9.85
N HIS A 112 -3.51 -3.35 -8.66
CA HIS A 112 -2.44 -2.95 -7.74
C HIS A 112 -1.66 -4.12 -7.12
N HIS A 113 -2.15 -5.34 -7.27
CA HIS A 113 -1.45 -6.58 -6.88
C HIS A 113 -0.90 -7.38 -8.06
N GLU A 114 -0.94 -6.81 -9.28
CA GLU A 114 -0.20 -7.40 -10.39
C GLU A 114 1.30 -7.26 -10.15
N ARG A 115 2.07 -8.19 -10.71
CA ARG A 115 3.53 -8.23 -10.58
C ARG A 115 4.15 -8.07 -11.95
N TRP A 116 5.30 -7.42 -11.99
CA TRP A 116 6.04 -7.21 -13.22
C TRP A 116 6.28 -8.49 -14.02
N ASP A 117 6.49 -9.62 -13.32
CA ASP A 117 6.72 -10.95 -13.92
C ASP A 117 5.45 -11.72 -14.33
N GLY A 118 4.27 -11.11 -14.23
CA GLY A 118 2.99 -11.72 -14.58
C GLY A 118 2.46 -12.76 -13.58
N LYS A 119 3.09 -12.89 -12.40
CA LYS A 119 2.65 -13.84 -11.36
C LYS A 119 1.77 -13.18 -10.30
N GLY A 120 1.25 -11.99 -10.58
CA GLY A 120 0.32 -11.25 -9.75
C GLY A 120 -1.13 -11.69 -9.91
N TYR A 121 -2.03 -10.87 -9.44
CA TYR A 121 -3.48 -11.08 -9.55
C TYR A 121 -4.19 -9.72 -9.70
N PRO A 122 -5.44 -9.66 -10.20
CA PRO A 122 -6.33 -10.78 -10.53
C PRO A 122 -6.16 -11.34 -11.95
N MET A 123 -5.51 -10.63 -12.87
CA MET A 123 -5.48 -10.97 -14.30
C MET A 123 -4.16 -11.60 -14.77
N GLY A 124 -3.09 -11.51 -13.98
CA GLY A 124 -1.76 -11.98 -14.36
C GLY A 124 -1.11 -11.12 -15.45
N LEU A 125 -1.41 -9.82 -15.47
CA LEU A 125 -0.76 -8.87 -16.38
C LEU A 125 0.73 -8.77 -16.08
N SER A 126 1.53 -8.50 -17.11
CA SER A 126 2.99 -8.41 -17.00
C SER A 126 3.52 -7.09 -17.56
N ALA A 127 4.64 -6.64 -17.00
CA ALA A 127 5.38 -5.47 -17.48
C ALA A 127 4.47 -4.25 -17.74
N GLU A 128 4.55 -3.64 -18.92
CA GLU A 128 3.78 -2.47 -19.31
C GLU A 128 2.29 -2.72 -19.56
N GLU A 129 1.82 -3.97 -19.57
CA GLU A 129 0.38 -4.27 -19.58
C GLU A 129 -0.30 -3.82 -18.29
N ILE A 130 0.46 -3.77 -17.19
CA ILE A 130 -0.02 -3.28 -15.90
C ILE A 130 -0.14 -1.75 -15.95
N PRO A 131 -1.31 -1.15 -15.62
CA PRO A 131 -1.45 0.30 -15.55
C PRO A 131 -0.34 0.95 -14.72
N ILE A 132 0.22 2.07 -15.17
CA ILE A 132 1.33 2.71 -14.46
C ILE A 132 0.98 3.04 -13.01
N GLY A 133 -0.25 3.52 -12.74
CA GLY A 133 -0.72 3.80 -11.39
C GLY A 133 -0.72 2.54 -10.50
N SER A 134 -1.11 1.39 -11.05
CA SER A 134 -1.08 0.11 -10.32
C SER A 134 0.35 -0.30 -9.96
N ARG A 135 1.31 -0.10 -10.88
CA ARG A 135 2.75 -0.36 -10.61
C ARG A 135 3.30 0.55 -9.53
N VAL A 136 2.91 1.83 -9.53
CA VAL A 136 3.30 2.81 -8.50
C VAL A 136 2.74 2.39 -7.14
N ILE A 137 1.45 2.04 -7.07
CA ILE A 137 0.79 1.63 -5.83
C ILE A 137 1.39 0.32 -5.31
N ALA A 138 1.62 -0.68 -6.16
CA ALA A 138 2.24 -1.94 -5.76
C ALA A 138 3.60 -1.75 -5.07
N LEU A 139 4.41 -0.81 -5.57
CA LEU A 139 5.71 -0.49 -4.97
C LEU A 139 5.52 0.28 -3.65
N ALA A 140 4.67 1.30 -3.61
CA ALA A 140 4.41 2.12 -2.43
C ALA A 140 3.81 1.29 -1.28
N ASP A 141 2.80 0.46 -1.56
CA ASP A 141 2.18 -0.46 -0.60
C ASP A 141 3.20 -1.45 -0.02
N SER A 142 4.04 -2.03 -0.88
CA SER A 142 5.08 -2.97 -0.44
C SER A 142 6.12 -2.30 0.47
N ILE A 143 6.53 -1.07 0.17
CA ILE A 143 7.45 -0.29 1.02
C ILE A 143 6.78 -0.02 2.37
N ASP A 144 5.53 0.47 2.38
CA ASP A 144 4.80 0.72 3.62
C ASP A 144 4.62 -0.56 4.43
N ALA A 145 4.24 -1.65 3.78
CA ALA A 145 4.09 -2.95 4.44
C ALA A 145 5.38 -3.47 5.09
N MET A 146 6.55 -3.14 4.53
CA MET A 146 7.85 -3.52 5.09
C MET A 146 8.30 -2.61 6.23
N LEU A 147 8.05 -1.31 6.13
CA LEU A 147 8.47 -0.32 7.11
C LEU A 147 7.49 -0.15 8.27
N SER A 148 6.27 -0.63 8.12
CA SER A 148 5.24 -0.61 9.17
C SER A 148 5.25 -1.89 10.01
N LYS A 149 4.98 -1.75 11.31
CA LYS A 149 4.79 -2.90 12.20
C LYS A 149 3.48 -3.60 11.88
N ARG A 150 3.51 -4.94 11.84
CA ARG A 150 2.30 -5.77 11.74
C ARG A 150 2.23 -6.72 12.95
N ASN A 151 1.04 -7.24 13.33
CA ASN A 151 0.83 -8.08 14.52
C ASN A 151 1.77 -9.30 14.57
N TYR A 152 2.18 -9.81 13.42
CA TYR A 152 3.00 -11.01 13.27
C TYR A 152 4.42 -10.72 12.76
N ARG A 153 4.79 -9.43 12.54
CA ARG A 153 6.10 -9.07 11.98
C ARG A 153 6.55 -7.69 12.47
N MET A 154 7.79 -7.60 12.93
CA MET A 154 8.46 -6.32 13.20
C MET A 154 8.71 -5.57 11.89
N ALA A 155 8.71 -4.23 11.97
CA ALA A 155 9.13 -3.40 10.85
C ALA A 155 10.57 -3.70 10.44
N MET A 156 10.83 -3.68 9.14
CA MET A 156 12.19 -3.75 8.60
C MET A 156 12.92 -2.42 8.83
N SER A 157 14.25 -2.47 8.88
CA SER A 157 15.05 -1.25 8.75
C SER A 157 14.99 -0.72 7.31
N PHE A 158 15.28 0.56 7.12
CA PHE A 158 15.38 1.15 5.78
C PHE A 158 16.38 0.39 4.88
N ALA A 159 17.51 -0.05 5.43
CA ALA A 159 18.50 -0.82 4.67
C ALA A 159 17.93 -2.16 4.17
N GLN A 160 17.23 -2.91 5.03
CA GLN A 160 16.59 -4.17 4.66
C GLN A 160 15.48 -3.96 3.61
N CYS A 161 14.70 -2.90 3.75
CA CYS A 161 13.66 -2.55 2.79
C CYS A 161 14.28 -2.22 1.42
N LYS A 162 15.36 -1.41 1.38
CA LYS A 162 16.09 -1.11 0.15
C LYS A 162 16.57 -2.37 -0.57
N GLU A 163 17.22 -3.27 0.15
CA GLU A 163 17.73 -4.54 -0.41
C GLU A 163 16.60 -5.38 -0.98
N GLU A 164 15.47 -5.46 -0.26
CA GLU A 164 14.30 -6.24 -0.72
C GLU A 164 13.71 -5.67 -2.00
N ILE A 165 13.51 -4.34 -2.05
CA ILE A 165 12.98 -3.67 -3.24
C ILE A 165 13.93 -3.82 -4.43
N GLN A 166 15.23 -3.61 -4.24
CA GLN A 166 16.23 -3.77 -5.31
C GLN A 166 16.29 -5.21 -5.85
N ARG A 167 16.25 -6.20 -4.96
CA ARG A 167 16.27 -7.62 -5.35
C ARG A 167 15.05 -8.01 -6.19
N ASN A 168 13.90 -7.36 -5.97
CA ASN A 168 12.67 -7.65 -6.67
C ASN A 168 12.39 -6.73 -7.87
N ALA A 169 13.34 -5.88 -8.27
CA ALA A 169 13.25 -5.08 -9.50
C ALA A 169 13.20 -6.01 -10.73
N GLY A 170 12.23 -5.78 -11.62
CA GLY A 170 11.99 -6.63 -12.78
C GLY A 170 11.33 -7.99 -12.46
N VAL A 171 11.04 -8.27 -11.20
CA VAL A 171 10.32 -9.47 -10.74
C VAL A 171 8.95 -9.07 -10.17
N MET A 172 8.94 -8.41 -9.03
CA MET A 172 7.68 -7.91 -8.45
C MET A 172 7.35 -6.50 -8.96
N TYR A 173 8.36 -5.65 -9.10
CA TYR A 173 8.21 -4.22 -9.33
C TYR A 173 8.80 -3.80 -10.68
N ASP A 174 8.23 -2.75 -11.26
CA ASP A 174 8.78 -2.07 -12.42
C ASP A 174 10.20 -1.57 -12.10
N PRO A 175 11.23 -1.99 -12.86
CA PRO A 175 12.61 -1.62 -12.59
C PRO A 175 12.86 -0.11 -12.70
N LYS A 176 12.10 0.62 -13.53
CA LYS A 176 12.22 2.07 -13.66
C LYS A 176 11.71 2.78 -12.40
N LEU A 177 10.59 2.30 -11.82
CA LEU A 177 10.07 2.82 -10.56
C LEU A 177 11.02 2.51 -9.40
N VAL A 178 11.59 1.32 -9.36
CA VAL A 178 12.59 0.95 -8.34
C VAL A 178 13.80 1.86 -8.43
N GLN A 179 14.33 2.09 -9.63
CA GLN A 179 15.47 3.01 -9.82
C GLN A 179 15.14 4.41 -9.29
N ALA A 180 13.98 4.97 -9.66
CA ALA A 180 13.57 6.30 -9.23
C ALA A 180 13.46 6.40 -7.69
N VAL A 181 12.87 5.39 -7.03
CA VAL A 181 12.80 5.34 -5.56
C VAL A 181 14.18 5.29 -4.94
N MET A 182 15.09 4.47 -5.48
CA MET A 182 16.44 4.35 -4.93
C MET A 182 17.24 5.65 -5.04
N GLU A 183 17.11 6.37 -6.14
CA GLU A 183 17.76 7.67 -6.35
C GLU A 183 17.18 8.78 -5.44
N HIS A 184 15.91 8.64 -5.03
CA HIS A 184 15.21 9.64 -4.22
C HIS A 184 14.74 9.06 -2.86
N TRP A 185 15.48 8.14 -2.28
CA TRP A 185 15.08 7.42 -1.06
C TRP A 185 14.75 8.32 0.14
N VAL A 186 15.28 9.54 0.17
CA VAL A 186 14.94 10.54 1.20
C VAL A 186 13.43 10.81 1.28
N VAL A 187 12.71 10.65 0.18
CA VAL A 187 11.25 10.76 0.16
C VAL A 187 10.60 9.67 1.02
N VAL A 188 11.08 8.44 0.90
CA VAL A 188 10.60 7.33 1.75
C VAL A 188 10.92 7.62 3.22
N GLU A 189 12.14 8.03 3.54
CA GLU A 189 12.54 8.31 4.92
C GLU A 189 11.72 9.44 5.55
N SER A 190 11.30 10.44 4.76
CA SER A 190 10.48 11.55 5.25
C SER A 190 9.08 11.15 5.69
N LEU A 191 8.53 10.07 5.15
CA LEU A 191 7.22 9.53 5.52
C LEU A 191 7.25 8.67 6.79
N TYR A 192 8.45 8.29 7.27
CA TYR A 192 8.65 7.46 8.46
C TYR A 192 9.62 8.16 9.42
N PRO A 193 9.19 9.23 10.14
CA PRO A 193 10.07 9.99 11.02
C PRO A 193 10.64 9.10 12.11
N LEU A 194 11.97 9.19 12.29
CA LEU A 194 12.77 8.39 13.23
C LEU A 194 12.23 8.39 14.67
N ASN A 195 11.52 9.45 15.06
CA ASN A 195 10.92 9.59 16.39
C ASN A 195 9.82 8.56 16.64
N GLU A 196 9.06 8.15 15.64
CA GLU A 196 8.05 7.11 15.78
C GLU A 196 8.69 5.71 15.77
N LEU A 197 9.69 5.50 14.94
CA LEU A 197 10.45 4.24 14.90
C LEU A 197 11.30 4.03 16.17
N GLN A 198 11.91 5.09 16.72
CA GLN A 198 12.71 5.04 17.94
C GLN A 198 11.86 4.98 19.21
N ALA A 199 10.77 5.72 19.30
CA ALA A 199 9.81 5.65 20.41
C ALA A 199 9.21 4.24 20.52
N TYR A 200 9.07 3.56 19.40
CA TYR A 200 8.61 2.19 19.35
C TYR A 200 9.70 1.20 19.78
N ALA A 201 10.92 1.31 19.27
CA ALA A 201 12.05 0.46 19.64
C ALA A 201 12.37 0.56 21.15
N SER A 202 12.26 1.75 21.73
CA SER A 202 12.51 1.96 23.16
C SER A 202 11.42 1.38 24.08
N ARG A 203 10.16 1.28 23.62
CA ARG A 203 9.06 0.69 24.39
C ARG A 203 9.07 -0.84 24.44
N TYR A 204 9.73 -1.48 23.48
CA TYR A 204 9.69 -2.94 23.29
C TYR A 204 11.07 -3.58 23.18
N SER A 205 12.16 -2.88 23.53
CA SER A 205 13.45 -3.53 23.82
C SER A 205 13.25 -4.53 24.97
N PRO A 206 13.60 -5.80 24.83
CA PRO A 206 13.60 -6.71 25.97
C PRO A 206 14.57 -6.14 26.98
N GLN A 207 14.05 -5.68 28.12
CA GLN A 207 14.87 -5.40 29.27
C GLN A 207 15.60 -6.70 29.58
N SER A 208 16.93 -6.68 29.44
CA SER A 208 17.80 -7.71 30.01
C SER A 208 17.48 -7.75 31.51
N ASN A 209 16.63 -8.69 31.91
CA ASN A 209 16.48 -9.04 33.30
C ASN A 209 17.82 -9.61 33.78
N ASN A 210 18.68 -8.74 34.29
CA ASN A 210 19.71 -9.13 35.23
C ASN A 210 19.00 -9.67 36.47
N ILE A 211 18.71 -10.96 36.48
CA ILE A 211 18.49 -11.68 37.74
C ILE A 211 19.89 -12.07 38.22
N ILE A 212 20.46 -11.20 39.04
CA ILE A 212 21.51 -11.57 39.97
C ILE A 212 20.84 -11.61 41.34
N GLY A 213 20.89 -12.76 42.00
CA GLY A 213 20.49 -12.93 43.39
C GLY A 213 19.93 -14.33 43.64
#